data_6d504239ebe0a7354710d6748ba5c5fd
#
_entry.id   6d504239ebe0a7354710d6748ba5c5fd
#
_cell.length_a   1.000
_cell.length_b   1.000
_cell.length_c   1.000
_cell.angle_alpha   90.00
_cell.angle_beta   90.00
_cell.angle_gamma   90.00
#
_symmetry.space_group_name_H-M   'P 1'
#
loop_
_entity.id
_entity.type
_entity.pdbx_description
1 polymer ?
#
loop_
_entity_poly.entity_id
_entity_poly.type
_entity_poly.pdbx_seq_one_letter_code
_entity_poly.pdbx_strand_id
1 'polypeptide(L)'
;MSHRILSVTAYTTLDLVTADVATAETSLVTDGVVDVSVADAHPNRVTLGVELDLVETEAIPAHADRVRLSPTQARSLAADLERYADEADEG
;
A
#
# COMPACT_ATOMS: atom_id res chain seq x y z
N MET A 1 -1.16 -15.78 -9.86
CA MET A 1 -1.67 -14.51 -10.43
C MET A 1 -2.62 -13.84 -9.46
N SER A 2 -2.40 -12.60 -9.18
CA SER A 2 -3.28 -11.87 -8.28
C SER A 2 -4.54 -11.41 -9.01
N HIS A 3 -5.64 -11.40 -8.27
CA HIS A 3 -6.88 -10.88 -8.80
C HIS A 3 -6.96 -9.39 -8.51
N ARG A 4 -7.31 -8.62 -9.51
CA ARG A 4 -7.50 -7.19 -9.37
C ARG A 4 -8.98 -6.87 -9.39
N ILE A 5 -9.44 -6.16 -8.38
CA ILE A 5 -10.82 -5.70 -8.32
C ILE A 5 -10.97 -4.31 -8.93
N LEU A 6 -9.84 -3.68 -9.28
CA LEU A 6 -9.81 -2.40 -9.95
C LEU A 6 -9.31 -2.57 -11.38
N SER A 7 -9.96 -1.88 -12.32
CA SER A 7 -9.42 -1.72 -13.66
C SER A 7 -8.39 -0.60 -13.60
N VAL A 8 -7.16 -0.87 -14.04
CA VAL A 8 -6.07 0.10 -13.93
C VAL A 8 -5.38 0.31 -15.27
N THR A 9 -4.87 1.53 -15.49
CA THR A 9 -4.11 1.87 -16.68
C THR A 9 -2.61 1.65 -16.49
N ALA A 10 -2.14 1.74 -15.26
CA ALA A 10 -0.73 1.50 -14.92
C ALA A 10 -0.62 1.16 -13.45
N TYR A 11 0.29 0.26 -13.12
CA TYR A 11 0.56 -0.03 -11.72
C TYR A 11 1.95 -0.64 -11.54
N THR A 12 2.42 -0.55 -10.30
CA THR A 12 3.64 -1.16 -9.82
C THR A 12 3.33 -1.88 -8.51
N THR A 13 3.94 -3.02 -8.30
CA THR A 13 3.71 -3.82 -7.10
C THR A 13 5.01 -4.06 -6.36
N LEU A 14 4.99 -3.88 -5.05
CA LEU A 14 6.04 -4.30 -4.14
C LEU A 14 5.52 -5.48 -3.34
N ASP A 15 6.14 -6.63 -3.51
CA ASP A 15 5.76 -7.85 -2.80
C ASP A 15 6.56 -7.99 -1.51
N LEU A 16 5.97 -8.69 -0.56
CA LEU A 16 6.62 -9.09 0.69
C LEU A 16 7.15 -7.92 1.51
N VAL A 17 6.35 -6.85 1.60
CA VAL A 17 6.62 -5.81 2.58
C VAL A 17 6.18 -6.30 3.95
N THR A 18 6.85 -5.83 5.00
CA THR A 18 6.48 -6.15 6.37
C THR A 18 5.53 -5.07 6.88
N ALA A 19 4.45 -5.49 7.50
CA ALA A 19 3.44 -4.58 8.03
C ALA A 19 3.15 -4.87 9.49
N ASP A 20 3.08 -3.80 10.26
CA ASP A 20 2.58 -3.85 11.63
C ASP A 20 1.12 -3.42 11.59
N VAL A 21 0.23 -4.26 12.07
CA VAL A 21 -1.20 -3.98 12.09
C VAL A 21 -1.65 -3.88 13.53
N ALA A 22 -2.28 -2.78 13.88
CA ALA A 22 -2.76 -2.57 15.24
C ALA A 22 -4.20 -2.10 15.22
N THR A 23 -4.98 -2.66 16.13
CA THR A 23 -6.34 -2.19 16.44
C THR A 23 -6.38 -1.84 17.91
N ALA A 24 -7.54 -1.38 18.40
CA ALA A 24 -7.70 -1.10 19.82
C ALA A 24 -7.49 -2.35 20.69
N GLU A 25 -7.66 -3.53 20.12
CA GLU A 25 -7.69 -4.79 20.89
C GLU A 25 -6.53 -5.73 20.57
N THR A 26 -5.82 -5.52 19.47
CA THR A 26 -4.78 -6.45 19.06
C THR A 26 -3.72 -5.76 18.20
N SER A 27 -2.55 -6.36 18.13
CA SER A 27 -1.53 -5.97 17.17
C SER A 27 -0.84 -7.22 16.64
N LEU A 28 -0.39 -7.16 15.41
CA LEU A 28 0.32 -8.27 14.78
C LEU A 28 1.28 -7.76 13.70
N VAL A 29 2.22 -8.61 13.33
CA VAL A 29 3.14 -8.34 12.23
C VAL A 29 2.82 -9.34 11.13
N THR A 30 2.71 -8.88 9.90
CA THR A 30 2.38 -9.73 8.77
C THR A 30 3.08 -9.23 7.51
N ASP A 31 3.01 -10.02 6.47
CA ASP A 31 3.52 -9.62 5.17
C ASP A 31 2.39 -9.01 4.34
N GLY A 32 2.78 -8.21 3.38
CA GLY A 32 1.80 -7.58 2.51
C GLY A 32 2.36 -7.20 1.16
N VAL A 33 1.50 -6.64 0.36
CA VAL A 33 1.80 -6.14 -0.98
C VAL A 33 1.37 -4.69 -1.04
N VAL A 34 2.23 -3.84 -1.57
CA VAL A 34 1.90 -2.44 -1.83
C VAL A 34 1.88 -2.24 -3.34
N ASP A 35 0.82 -1.67 -3.86
CA ASP A 35 0.75 -1.35 -5.28
C ASP A 35 0.45 0.12 -5.50
N VAL A 36 0.87 0.60 -6.67
CA VAL A 36 0.64 1.99 -7.09
C VAL A 36 0.06 1.93 -8.50
N SER A 37 -1.05 2.61 -8.70
CA SER A 37 -1.77 2.53 -9.97
C SER A 37 -2.49 3.82 -10.29
N VAL A 38 -2.96 3.89 -11.54
CA VAL A 38 -3.94 4.89 -11.95
C VAL A 38 -5.17 4.11 -12.39
N ALA A 39 -6.25 4.21 -11.65
CA ALA A 39 -7.48 3.49 -11.95
C ALA A 39 -8.28 4.20 -13.04
N ASP A 40 -8.93 3.44 -13.91
CA ASP A 40 -9.74 4.01 -14.99
C ASP A 40 -10.87 4.91 -14.46
N ALA A 41 -11.43 4.57 -13.30
CA ALA A 41 -12.48 5.36 -12.69
C ALA A 41 -11.98 6.69 -12.10
N HIS A 42 -10.67 6.81 -11.86
CA HIS A 42 -10.07 7.99 -11.25
C HIS A 42 -8.77 8.35 -11.98
N PRO A 43 -8.88 8.81 -13.26
CA PRO A 43 -7.68 9.00 -14.10
C PRO A 43 -6.77 10.16 -13.65
N ASN A 44 -7.27 11.02 -12.77
CA ASN A 44 -6.50 12.16 -12.25
C ASN A 44 -5.94 11.91 -10.85
N ARG A 45 -5.98 10.65 -10.40
CA ARG A 45 -5.50 10.29 -9.08
C ARG A 45 -4.52 9.14 -9.16
N VAL A 46 -3.57 9.13 -8.23
CA VAL A 46 -2.68 7.99 -8.04
C VAL A 46 -3.28 7.16 -6.90
N THR A 47 -3.50 5.89 -7.12
CA THR A 47 -4.05 5.00 -6.12
C THR A 47 -2.92 4.18 -5.50
N LEU A 48 -2.78 4.29 -4.17
CA LEU A 48 -1.85 3.50 -3.39
C LEU A 48 -2.65 2.42 -2.68
N GLY A 49 -2.34 1.16 -2.95
CA GLY A 49 -3.05 0.04 -2.37
C GLY A 49 -2.16 -0.75 -1.43
N VAL A 50 -2.75 -1.26 -0.36
CA VAL A 50 -2.09 -2.14 0.59
C VAL A 50 -2.98 -3.34 0.83
N GLU A 51 -2.45 -4.54 0.57
CA GLU A 51 -3.12 -5.79 0.88
C GLU A 51 -2.24 -6.58 1.82
N LEU A 52 -2.78 -6.94 2.99
CA LEU A 52 -2.03 -7.65 4.01
C LEU A 52 -2.49 -9.10 4.10
N ASP A 53 -1.56 -9.97 4.46
CA ASP A 53 -1.88 -11.38 4.67
C ASP A 53 -2.51 -11.53 6.07
N LEU A 54 -3.82 -11.51 6.11
CA LEU A 54 -4.59 -11.65 7.35
C LEU A 54 -5.37 -12.96 7.41
N VAL A 55 -5.05 -13.89 6.53
CA VAL A 55 -5.80 -15.14 6.37
C VAL A 55 -5.81 -15.96 7.65
N GLU A 56 -4.71 -15.96 8.40
CA GLU A 56 -4.56 -16.79 9.60
C GLU A 56 -5.07 -16.14 10.88
N THR A 57 -5.59 -14.92 10.80
CA THR A 57 -6.13 -14.26 11.97
C THR A 57 -7.63 -14.02 11.81
N GLU A 58 -8.36 -14.23 12.92
CA GLU A 58 -9.78 -13.90 12.98
C GLU A 58 -10.01 -12.53 13.61
N ALA A 59 -8.96 -11.94 14.18
CA ALA A 59 -9.08 -10.66 14.88
C ALA A 59 -9.33 -9.50 13.93
N ILE A 60 -8.81 -9.60 12.70
CA ILE A 60 -8.91 -8.53 11.70
C ILE A 60 -9.38 -9.17 10.40
N PRO A 61 -10.53 -8.76 9.87
CA PRO A 61 -11.01 -9.29 8.59
C PRO A 61 -10.03 -8.98 7.47
N ALA A 62 -9.85 -9.92 6.54
CA ALA A 62 -9.04 -9.69 5.36
C ALA A 62 -9.67 -8.59 4.53
N HIS A 63 -8.86 -7.61 4.13
CA HIS A 63 -9.33 -6.47 3.34
C HIS A 63 -8.15 -5.84 2.59
N ALA A 64 -8.47 -4.97 1.67
CA ALA A 64 -7.48 -4.18 0.97
C ALA A 64 -7.81 -2.71 1.20
N ASP A 65 -6.79 -1.94 1.54
CA ASP A 65 -6.93 -0.50 1.72
C ASP A 65 -6.40 0.22 0.49
N ARG A 66 -7.10 1.25 0.07
CA ARG A 66 -6.69 2.06 -1.07
C ARG A 66 -6.84 3.52 -0.73
N VAL A 67 -5.78 4.26 -1.04
CA VAL A 67 -5.73 5.69 -0.81
C VAL A 67 -5.54 6.38 -2.15
N ARG A 68 -6.34 7.38 -2.43
CA ARG A 68 -6.25 8.15 -3.67
C ARG A 68 -5.54 9.46 -3.39
N LEU A 69 -4.44 9.69 -4.09
CA LEU A 69 -3.60 10.86 -3.94
C LEU A 69 -3.72 11.74 -5.18
N SER A 70 -3.68 13.04 -4.99
CA SER A 70 -3.49 13.93 -6.13
C SER A 70 -2.08 13.74 -6.68
N PRO A 71 -1.80 14.13 -7.93
CA PRO A 71 -0.43 14.08 -8.44
C PRO A 71 0.57 14.80 -7.56
N THR A 72 0.19 15.95 -7.00
CA THR A 72 1.05 16.72 -6.08
C THR A 72 1.34 15.96 -4.80
N GLN A 73 0.32 15.34 -4.22
CA GLN A 73 0.51 14.52 -3.01
C GLN A 73 1.40 13.31 -3.29
N ALA A 74 1.21 12.67 -4.45
CA ALA A 74 2.03 11.54 -4.84
C ALA A 74 3.50 11.93 -5.00
N ARG A 75 3.78 13.10 -5.60
CA ARG A 75 5.14 13.58 -5.75
C ARG A 75 5.78 13.92 -4.41
N SER A 76 5.01 14.52 -3.50
CA SER A 76 5.51 14.81 -2.15
C SER A 76 5.87 13.54 -1.40
N LEU A 77 5.00 12.53 -1.49
CA LEU A 77 5.26 11.24 -0.85
C LEU A 77 6.51 10.57 -1.44
N ALA A 78 6.67 10.62 -2.76
CA ALA A 78 7.84 10.04 -3.42
C ALA A 78 9.13 10.69 -2.93
N ALA A 79 9.14 12.02 -2.82
CA ALA A 79 10.31 12.75 -2.35
C ALA A 79 10.63 12.39 -0.89
N ASP A 80 9.61 12.26 -0.05
CA ASP A 80 9.80 11.89 1.34
C ASP A 80 10.30 10.45 1.48
N LEU A 81 9.78 9.54 0.68
CA LEU A 81 10.24 8.16 0.68
C LEU A 81 11.73 8.08 0.33
N GLU A 82 12.18 8.83 -0.66
CA GLU A 82 13.60 8.86 -1.02
C GLU A 82 14.45 9.43 0.09
N ARG A 83 14.00 10.52 0.71
CA ARG A 83 14.73 11.15 1.81
C ARG A 83 14.89 10.21 2.98
N TYR A 84 13.82 9.55 3.38
CA TYR A 84 13.87 8.64 4.52
C TYR A 84 14.60 7.33 4.20
N ALA A 85 14.57 6.90 2.94
CA ALA A 85 15.38 5.76 2.53
C ALA A 85 16.86 6.07 2.70
N ASP A 86 17.29 7.29 2.35
CA ASP A 86 18.66 7.72 2.53
C ASP A 86 19.04 7.72 4.02
N GLU A 87 18.16 8.21 4.89
CA GLU A 87 18.41 8.18 6.34
C GLU A 87 18.50 6.75 6.86
N ALA A 88 17.64 5.87 6.39
CA ALA A 88 17.67 4.47 6.81
C ALA A 88 18.95 3.76 6.37
N ASP A 89 19.47 4.09 5.20
CA ASP A 89 20.73 3.54 4.70
C ASP A 89 21.92 3.96 5.56
N GLU A 90 21.88 5.13 6.17
CA GLU A 90 22.95 5.62 7.03
C GLU A 90 22.92 4.98 8.41
N GLY A 91 21.81 4.44 8.81
CA GLY A 91 21.65 3.74 10.08
C GLY A 91 21.97 2.26 9.95
#